data_f06f5d0eaf4a98f7c2b881418911958d
#
_entry.id   f06f5d0eaf4a98f7c2b881418911958d
#
_cell.length_a   1.000
_cell.length_b   1.000
_cell.length_c   1.000
_cell.angle_alpha   90.00
_cell.angle_beta   90.00
_cell.angle_gamma   90.00
#
_symmetry.space_group_name_H-M   'P 1'
#
loop_
_entity.id
_entity.type
_entity.pdbx_description
1 polymer ?
#
loop_
_entity_poly.entity_id
_entity_poly.type
_entity_poly.pdbx_seq_one_letter_code
_entity_poly.pdbx_strand_id
1 'polypeptide(L)'
;VAAVAPGVAAATGLSLQQLAAALVGQLRPAAVVCVDSLCSAEGQRLGRTVQFSDAGLYPAQADHTRHLTRDTLGVPVVAAGIPTLMQAQEGADLVVTPRALDSIIAHGAALLAGSVNRALQPCLTVQQLCWLTG
;
A
#
# COMPACT_ATOMS: atom_id res chain seq x y z
N VAL A 1 -12.06 11.37 -6.40
CA VAL A 1 -11.20 10.43 -5.67
C VAL A 1 -11.96 9.89 -4.47
N ALA A 2 -11.87 8.59 -4.22
CA ALA A 2 -12.34 7.96 -3.00
C ALA A 2 -11.15 7.30 -2.29
N ALA A 3 -11.11 7.37 -0.97
CA ALA A 3 -10.08 6.72 -0.16
C ALA A 3 -10.76 5.81 0.87
N VAL A 4 -10.22 4.62 1.06
CA VAL A 4 -10.76 3.61 1.99
C VAL A 4 -9.60 2.99 2.75
N ALA A 5 -9.73 2.92 4.06
CA ALA A 5 -8.86 2.13 4.93
C ALA A 5 -9.61 0.83 5.26
N PRO A 6 -9.28 -0.29 4.59
CA PRO A 6 -10.09 -1.51 4.70
C PRO A 6 -9.98 -2.18 6.08
N GLY A 7 -8.97 -1.86 6.86
CA GLY A 7 -8.69 -2.55 8.11
C GLY A 7 -8.24 -4.00 7.87
N VAL A 8 -8.48 -4.84 8.87
CA VAL A 8 -8.15 -6.27 8.80
C VAL A 8 -9.38 -7.10 8.41
N ALA A 9 -9.18 -8.17 7.67
CA ALA A 9 -10.26 -9.07 7.23
C ALA A 9 -11.11 -9.60 8.40
N ALA A 10 -10.52 -9.78 9.56
CA ALA A 10 -11.24 -10.20 10.77
C ALA A 10 -12.31 -9.20 11.24
N ALA A 11 -12.18 -7.92 10.89
CA ALA A 11 -13.17 -6.90 11.26
C ALA A 11 -14.37 -6.84 10.28
N THR A 12 -14.16 -7.19 9.02
CA THR A 12 -15.19 -7.07 7.97
C THR A 12 -15.78 -8.41 7.54
N GLY A 13 -15.10 -9.52 7.81
CA GLY A 13 -15.43 -10.84 7.27
C GLY A 13 -15.18 -10.98 5.76
N LEU A 14 -14.66 -9.94 5.09
CA LEU A 14 -14.37 -9.94 3.67
C LEU A 14 -12.85 -9.97 3.43
N SER A 15 -12.42 -10.68 2.38
CA SER A 15 -11.03 -10.54 1.93
C SER A 15 -10.81 -9.15 1.32
N LEU A 16 -9.57 -8.70 1.32
CA LEU A 16 -9.19 -7.42 0.71
C LEU A 16 -9.63 -7.35 -0.77
N GLN A 17 -9.48 -8.45 -1.49
CA GLN A 17 -9.89 -8.56 -2.89
C GLN A 17 -11.40 -8.42 -3.07
N GLN A 18 -12.20 -9.08 -2.22
CA GLN A 18 -13.67 -8.98 -2.27
C GLN A 18 -14.13 -7.55 -2.00
N LEU A 19 -13.56 -6.91 -1.00
CA LEU A 19 -13.87 -5.51 -0.68
C LEU A 19 -13.48 -4.58 -1.83
N ALA A 20 -12.26 -4.71 -2.36
CA ALA A 20 -11.78 -3.89 -3.47
C ALA A 20 -12.63 -4.11 -4.73
N ALA A 21 -12.98 -5.35 -5.07
CA ALA A 21 -13.83 -5.65 -6.22
C ALA A 21 -15.23 -5.03 -6.08
N ALA A 22 -15.84 -5.09 -4.89
CA ALA A 22 -17.12 -4.46 -4.62
C ALA A 22 -17.05 -2.93 -4.81
N LEU A 23 -16.01 -2.28 -4.29
CA LEU A 23 -15.80 -0.84 -4.44
C LEU A 23 -15.55 -0.45 -5.90
N VAL A 24 -14.71 -1.20 -6.62
CA VAL A 24 -14.47 -0.97 -8.05
C VAL A 24 -15.77 -1.11 -8.86
N GLY A 25 -16.58 -2.12 -8.57
CA GLY A 25 -17.87 -2.31 -9.23
C GLY A 25 -18.84 -1.14 -9.03
N GLN A 26 -18.85 -0.54 -7.85
CA GLN A 26 -19.71 0.59 -7.51
C GLN A 26 -19.17 1.93 -8.01
N LEU A 27 -17.90 2.19 -7.79
CA LEU A 27 -17.28 3.49 -8.04
C LEU A 27 -16.76 3.65 -9.48
N ARG A 28 -16.52 2.55 -10.17
CA ARG A 28 -15.96 2.49 -11.54
C ARG A 28 -14.77 3.42 -11.71
N PRO A 29 -13.72 3.29 -10.89
CA PRO A 29 -12.57 4.17 -10.96
C PRO A 29 -11.77 3.91 -12.23
N ALA A 30 -11.02 4.92 -12.69
CA ALA A 30 -10.08 4.77 -13.80
C ALA A 30 -8.84 3.93 -13.42
N ALA A 31 -8.46 3.95 -12.14
CA ALA A 31 -7.36 3.17 -11.58
C ALA A 31 -7.51 3.04 -10.06
N VAL A 32 -6.81 2.07 -9.48
CA VAL A 32 -6.72 1.86 -8.04
C VAL A 32 -5.27 2.06 -7.61
N VAL A 33 -5.05 2.84 -6.56
CA VAL A 33 -3.76 2.94 -5.87
C VAL A 33 -3.89 2.19 -4.54
N CYS A 34 -3.07 1.17 -4.37
CA CYS A 34 -2.98 0.39 -3.12
C CYS A 34 -1.75 0.84 -2.34
N VAL A 35 -1.91 1.13 -1.06
CA VAL A 35 -0.80 1.48 -0.17
C VAL A 35 -0.74 0.44 0.94
N ASP A 36 0.43 -0.18 1.12
CA ASP A 36 0.63 -1.21 2.15
C ASP A 36 2.08 -1.22 2.64
N SER A 37 2.29 -1.88 3.76
CA SER A 37 3.63 -2.23 4.21
C SER A 37 4.14 -3.45 3.44
N LEU A 38 5.40 -3.40 3.00
CA LEU A 38 5.98 -4.43 2.16
C LEU A 38 6.96 -5.30 2.94
N CYS A 39 7.15 -6.53 2.46
CA CYS A 39 8.23 -7.39 2.88
C CYS A 39 9.42 -7.21 1.94
N SER A 40 10.64 -7.11 2.48
CA SER A 40 11.87 -7.04 1.71
C SER A 40 12.74 -8.26 1.96
N ALA A 41 13.37 -8.78 0.92
CA ALA A 41 14.45 -9.74 1.04
C ALA A 41 15.80 -9.09 1.43
N GLU A 42 15.91 -7.76 1.24
CA GLU A 42 17.14 -7.01 1.47
C GLU A 42 16.99 -6.07 2.67
N GLY A 43 17.77 -6.30 3.72
CA GLY A 43 17.77 -5.46 4.93
C GLY A 43 18.13 -3.99 4.68
N GLN A 44 18.86 -3.69 3.60
CA GLN A 44 19.23 -2.32 3.23
C GLN A 44 18.03 -1.47 2.79
N ARG A 45 16.96 -2.09 2.30
CA ARG A 45 15.73 -1.42 1.87
C ARG A 45 14.74 -1.20 3.02
N LEU A 46 14.93 -1.92 4.12
CA LEU A 46 14.01 -1.94 5.24
C LEU A 46 13.86 -0.54 5.86
N GLY A 47 12.66 0.04 5.74
CA GLY A 47 12.35 1.38 6.23
C GLY A 47 13.06 2.54 5.52
N ARG A 48 13.69 2.31 4.36
CA ARG A 48 14.53 3.30 3.69
C ARG A 48 14.13 3.61 2.25
N THR A 49 13.25 2.81 1.67
CA THR A 49 12.82 2.97 0.27
C THR A 49 11.31 3.01 0.17
N VAL A 50 10.81 3.75 -0.81
CA VAL A 50 9.44 3.62 -1.28
C VAL A 50 9.48 2.79 -2.55
N GLN A 51 8.63 1.78 -2.64
CA GLN A 51 8.54 0.92 -3.80
C GLN A 51 7.20 1.13 -4.49
N PHE A 52 7.23 1.14 -5.81
CA PHE A 52 6.05 1.22 -6.67
C PHE A 52 6.04 0.04 -7.63
N SER A 53 4.85 -0.49 -7.91
CA SER A 53 4.65 -1.55 -8.88
C SER A 53 3.33 -1.35 -9.62
N ASP A 54 3.36 -1.46 -10.94
CA ASP A 54 2.17 -1.49 -11.81
C ASP A 54 1.63 -2.90 -12.02
N ALA A 55 2.37 -3.92 -11.58
CA ALA A 55 1.89 -5.30 -11.53
C ALA A 55 0.78 -5.52 -10.48
N GLY A 56 0.64 -4.57 -9.55
CA GLY A 56 -0.32 -4.65 -8.45
C GLY A 56 0.31 -5.04 -7.10
N LEU A 57 -0.55 -5.31 -6.12
CA LEU A 57 -0.18 -5.68 -4.77
C LEU A 57 -0.25 -7.20 -4.59
N TYR A 58 0.87 -7.78 -4.16
CA TYR A 58 1.01 -9.21 -3.82
C TYR A 58 1.46 -9.31 -2.37
N PRO A 59 0.56 -9.55 -1.42
CA PRO A 59 0.94 -9.78 -0.03
C PRO A 59 1.85 -10.97 0.12
N ALA A 60 2.78 -10.91 1.07
CA ALA A 60 3.83 -11.91 1.26
C ALA A 60 3.34 -13.33 1.65
N GLN A 61 2.10 -13.47 2.07
CA GLN A 61 1.49 -14.77 2.34
C GLN A 61 0.85 -15.32 1.05
N ALA A 62 0.97 -16.62 0.84
CA ALA A 62 0.52 -17.35 -0.36
C ALA A 62 -1.02 -17.36 -0.57
N ASP A 63 -1.75 -16.47 0.04
CA ASP A 63 -3.18 -16.32 -0.07
C ASP A 63 -3.54 -15.47 -1.30
N HIS A 64 -3.85 -16.15 -2.40
CA HIS A 64 -4.28 -15.50 -3.65
C HIS A 64 -5.55 -14.62 -3.50
N THR A 65 -6.30 -14.75 -2.42
CA THR A 65 -7.49 -13.93 -2.14
C THR A 65 -7.16 -12.50 -1.74
N ARG A 66 -5.88 -12.18 -1.61
CA ARG A 66 -5.38 -10.85 -1.27
C ARG A 66 -4.70 -10.12 -2.41
N HIS A 67 -4.57 -10.76 -3.58
CA HIS A 67 -3.92 -10.13 -4.73
C HIS A 67 -4.82 -9.04 -5.30
N LEU A 68 -4.30 -7.82 -5.39
CA LEU A 68 -4.95 -6.69 -6.06
C LEU A 68 -4.16 -6.37 -7.32
N THR A 69 -4.64 -6.89 -8.43
CA THR A 69 -4.03 -6.73 -9.75
C THR A 69 -5.05 -6.25 -10.76
N ARG A 70 -4.61 -5.85 -11.93
CA ARG A 70 -5.51 -5.54 -13.03
C ARG A 70 -6.43 -6.71 -13.37
N ASP A 71 -5.91 -7.94 -13.32
CA ASP A 71 -6.70 -9.13 -13.67
C ASP A 71 -7.78 -9.43 -12.63
N THR A 72 -7.52 -9.13 -11.35
CA THR A 72 -8.50 -9.36 -10.27
C THR A 72 -9.55 -8.26 -10.15
N LEU A 73 -9.22 -7.02 -10.53
CA LEU A 73 -10.09 -5.86 -10.36
C LEU A 73 -10.66 -5.31 -11.67
N GLY A 74 -10.13 -5.70 -12.82
CA GLY A 74 -10.58 -5.22 -14.13
C GLY A 74 -10.15 -3.78 -14.47
N VAL A 75 -9.38 -3.13 -13.61
CA VAL A 75 -8.86 -1.77 -13.78
C VAL A 75 -7.35 -1.73 -13.46
N PRO A 76 -6.59 -0.76 -13.99
CA PRO A 76 -5.19 -0.59 -13.63
C PRO A 76 -5.00 -0.46 -12.11
N VAL A 77 -4.00 -1.16 -11.58
CA VAL A 77 -3.63 -1.13 -10.15
C VAL A 77 -2.18 -0.71 -10.02
N VAL A 78 -1.94 0.29 -9.19
CA VAL A 78 -0.60 0.71 -8.78
C VAL A 78 -0.45 0.41 -7.30
N ALA A 79 0.50 -0.43 -6.95
CA ALA A 79 0.90 -0.67 -5.58
C ALA A 79 2.02 0.29 -5.19
N ALA A 80 1.93 0.85 -4.00
CA ALA A 80 2.95 1.69 -3.38
C ALA A 80 3.16 1.24 -1.94
N GLY A 81 4.39 1.23 -1.47
CA GLY A 81 4.62 0.84 -0.09
C GLY A 81 6.06 1.01 0.37
N ILE A 82 6.25 0.80 1.66
CA ILE A 82 7.55 0.88 2.31
C ILE A 82 7.85 -0.48 2.94
N PRO A 83 9.02 -1.08 2.68
CA PRO A 83 9.43 -2.30 3.36
C PRO A 83 9.56 -2.07 4.86
N THR A 84 8.69 -2.67 5.63
CA THR A 84 8.69 -2.63 7.10
C THR A 84 8.95 -3.99 7.71
N LEU A 85 8.92 -5.03 6.89
CA LEU A 85 9.12 -6.41 7.26
C LEU A 85 10.27 -7.03 6.45
N MET A 86 11.03 -7.91 7.08
CA MET A 86 12.04 -8.74 6.42
C MET A 86 11.94 -10.16 6.95
N GLN A 87 11.95 -11.14 6.06
CA GLN A 87 12.06 -12.54 6.45
C GLN A 87 13.51 -12.83 6.84
N ALA A 88 13.72 -13.32 8.06
CA ALA A 88 15.07 -13.48 8.61
C ALA A 88 15.88 -14.60 7.94
N GLN A 89 15.20 -15.64 7.46
CA GLN A 89 15.77 -16.74 6.69
C GLN A 89 14.74 -17.29 5.70
N GLU A 90 15.20 -17.78 4.56
CA GLU A 90 14.37 -18.45 3.58
C GLU A 90 13.70 -19.69 4.21
N GLY A 91 12.37 -19.75 4.20
CA GLY A 91 11.61 -20.85 4.79
C GLY A 91 11.36 -20.77 6.31
N ALA A 92 11.83 -19.71 6.99
CA ALA A 92 11.51 -19.48 8.40
C ALA A 92 10.30 -18.55 8.54
N ASP A 93 9.41 -18.87 9.49
CA ASP A 93 8.27 -18.00 9.86
C ASP A 93 8.70 -16.76 10.67
N LEU A 94 10.02 -16.57 10.82
CA LEU A 94 10.57 -15.45 11.58
C LEU A 94 10.65 -14.19 10.72
N VAL A 95 9.85 -13.20 11.11
CA VAL A 95 9.81 -11.87 10.50
C VAL A 95 10.48 -10.86 11.42
N VAL A 96 11.34 -10.04 10.87
CA VAL A 96 12.07 -8.98 11.58
C VAL A 96 11.54 -7.62 11.17
N THR A 97 11.38 -6.72 12.15
CA THR A 97 10.96 -5.33 11.94
C THR A 97 12.03 -4.36 12.48
N PRO A 98 12.17 -3.15 11.93
CA PRO A 98 13.05 -2.13 12.50
C PRO A 98 12.58 -1.71 13.90
N ARG A 99 13.52 -1.34 14.77
CA ARG A 99 13.19 -0.79 16.11
C ARG A 99 12.39 0.52 16.03
N ALA A 100 12.62 1.33 14.99
CA ALA A 100 11.94 2.62 14.77
C ALA A 100 10.68 2.47 13.90
N LEU A 101 9.99 1.33 13.94
CA LEU A 101 8.88 1.01 13.04
C LEU A 101 7.80 2.09 13.02
N ASP A 102 7.36 2.58 14.18
CA ASP A 102 6.31 3.60 14.28
C ASP A 102 6.70 4.90 13.58
N SER A 103 7.95 5.33 13.75
CA SER A 103 8.48 6.52 13.08
C SER A 103 8.59 6.32 11.57
N ILE A 104 9.00 5.13 11.11
CA ILE A 104 9.07 4.77 9.70
C ILE A 104 7.68 4.81 9.09
N ILE A 105 6.69 4.22 9.76
CA ILE A 105 5.30 4.22 9.28
C ILE A 105 4.76 5.66 9.21
N ALA A 106 4.95 6.47 10.24
CA ALA A 106 4.46 7.84 10.27
C ALA A 106 5.06 8.69 9.13
N HIS A 107 6.38 8.67 8.97
CA HIS A 107 7.05 9.40 7.89
C HIS A 107 6.69 8.85 6.50
N GLY A 108 6.61 7.52 6.39
CA GLY A 108 6.23 6.86 5.15
C GLY A 108 4.81 7.17 4.71
N ALA A 109 3.88 7.17 5.63
CA ALA A 109 2.48 7.54 5.37
C ALA A 109 2.37 9.01 4.90
N ALA A 110 3.07 9.93 5.57
CA ALA A 110 3.10 11.34 5.18
C ALA A 110 3.70 11.53 3.77
N LEU A 111 4.81 10.84 3.48
CA LEU A 111 5.46 10.89 2.17
C LEU A 111 4.54 10.34 1.06
N LEU A 112 3.93 9.19 1.28
CA LEU A 112 3.03 8.57 0.29
C LEU A 112 1.76 9.40 0.11
N ALA A 113 1.16 9.91 1.18
CA ALA A 113 0.00 10.79 1.10
C ALA A 113 0.32 12.07 0.32
N GLY A 114 1.46 12.71 0.61
CA GLY A 114 1.93 13.89 -0.13
C GLY A 114 2.17 13.60 -1.61
N SER A 115 2.78 12.44 -1.92
CA SER A 115 3.06 12.02 -3.30
C SER A 115 1.78 11.75 -4.10
N VAL A 116 0.82 11.03 -3.52
CA VAL A 116 -0.49 10.75 -4.15
C VAL A 116 -1.26 12.05 -4.37
N ASN A 117 -1.32 12.92 -3.35
CA ASN A 117 -1.99 14.21 -3.48
C ASN A 117 -1.32 15.08 -4.55
N ARG A 118 0.00 15.10 -4.62
CA ARG A 118 0.73 15.86 -5.66
C ARG A 118 0.45 15.33 -7.06
N ALA A 119 0.37 14.02 -7.23
CA ALA A 119 0.04 13.39 -8.51
C ALA A 119 -1.40 13.70 -8.96
N LEU A 120 -2.34 13.69 -8.02
CA LEU A 120 -3.76 13.90 -8.31
C LEU A 120 -4.15 15.38 -8.40
N GLN A 121 -3.35 16.28 -7.82
CA GLN A 121 -3.61 17.72 -7.74
C GLN A 121 -2.37 18.51 -8.22
N PRO A 122 -2.00 18.40 -9.50
CA PRO A 122 -0.77 18.99 -10.02
C PRO A 122 -0.74 20.53 -9.98
N CYS A 123 -1.89 21.17 -9.80
CA CYS A 123 -1.99 22.62 -9.64
C CYS A 123 -1.59 23.14 -8.26
N LEU A 124 -1.57 22.26 -7.24
CA LEU A 124 -1.17 22.66 -5.89
C LEU A 124 0.35 22.56 -5.72
N THR A 125 0.92 23.57 -5.05
CA THR A 125 2.32 23.53 -4.63
C THR A 125 2.53 22.55 -3.47
N VAL A 126 3.77 22.12 -3.27
CA VAL A 126 4.12 21.28 -2.10
C VAL A 126 3.74 21.96 -0.78
N GLN A 127 3.97 23.29 -0.68
CA GLN A 127 3.61 24.05 0.52
C GLN A 127 2.10 24.06 0.78
N GLN A 128 1.28 24.21 -0.25
CA GLN A 128 -0.18 24.13 -0.13
C GLN A 128 -0.62 22.71 0.27
N LEU A 129 0.00 21.67 -0.27
CA LEU A 129 -0.28 20.29 0.12
C LEU A 129 0.07 20.04 1.59
N CYS A 130 1.23 20.53 2.06
CA CYS A 130 1.61 20.41 3.47
C CYS A 130 0.60 21.09 4.41
N TRP A 131 0.01 22.21 4.00
CA TRP A 131 -1.04 22.87 4.81
C TRP A 131 -2.35 22.08 4.85
N LEU A 132 -2.67 21.33 3.80
CA LEU A 132 -3.89 20.54 3.71
C LEU A 132 -3.77 19.18 4.41
N THR A 133 -2.56 18.66 4.57
CA THR A 133 -2.32 17.34 5.16
C THR A 133 -1.85 17.38 6.62
N GLY A 134 -1.59 18.57 7.15
CA GLY A 134 -1.25 18.80 8.56
C GLY A 134 0.22 18.63 8.88
#